data_04ba8d1ccf9874610eacdbf77eecda52
#
_entry.id   04ba8d1ccf9874610eacdbf77eecda52
#
_cell.length_a   1.000
_cell.length_b   1.000
_cell.length_c   1.000
_cell.angle_alpha   90.00
_cell.angle_beta   90.00
_cell.angle_gamma   90.00
#
_symmetry.space_group_name_H-M   'P 1'
#
loop_
_entity.id
_entity.type
_entity.pdbx_description
1 polymer ?
#
loop_
_entity_poly.entity_id
_entity_poly.type
_entity_poly.pdbx_seq_one_letter_code
_entity_poly.pdbx_strand_id
1 'polypeptide(L)'
;MNEARLAHLHRVIEADIKRRLYHGAVTIVARHGRIAFQAALGSADEQQTRPLQPDSVFSIFSVTKALTNVLTLRAVELGQIALTTRVVEIIPEFSGGLRERITLFHLITHTSGLPMVWTPKQGMYIDRLDEIIAAICKYVHSAEPPGERCAYSPLANQALLGEILRRTDPKKRSYRAIVHEDLCKPLGMTSTAIGVRADL
;
A
#
# COMPACT_ATOMS: atom_id res chain seq x y z
N MET A 1 -14.58 6.43 26.31
CA MET A 1 -13.40 7.18 25.82
C MET A 1 -13.42 8.54 26.47
N ASN A 2 -12.28 9.24 26.60
CA ASN A 2 -12.27 10.54 27.27
C ASN A 2 -12.61 11.65 26.27
N GLU A 3 -13.81 12.25 26.42
CA GLU A 3 -14.34 13.28 25.52
C GLU A 3 -13.47 14.56 25.49
N ALA A 4 -12.90 14.94 26.64
CA ALA A 4 -12.02 16.12 26.69
C ALA A 4 -10.76 15.94 25.85
N ARG A 5 -10.22 14.71 25.76
CA ARG A 5 -9.07 14.40 24.87
C ARG A 5 -9.46 14.40 23.40
N LEU A 6 -10.66 13.94 23.05
CA LEU A 6 -11.17 14.00 21.68
C LEU A 6 -11.42 15.46 21.25
N ALA A 7 -11.98 16.27 22.13
CA ALA A 7 -12.13 17.70 21.87
C ALA A 7 -10.76 18.42 21.76
N HIS A 8 -9.76 17.97 22.53
CA HIS A 8 -8.39 18.50 22.37
C HIS A 8 -7.80 18.12 21.01
N LEU A 9 -7.92 16.87 20.56
CA LEU A 9 -7.49 16.44 19.22
C LEU A 9 -8.11 17.32 18.12
N HIS A 10 -9.43 17.58 18.20
CA HIS A 10 -10.11 18.46 17.26
C HIS A 10 -9.49 19.85 17.20
N ARG A 11 -9.27 20.48 18.37
CA ARG A 11 -8.67 21.83 18.45
C ARG A 11 -7.23 21.87 17.92
N VAL A 12 -6.43 20.82 18.15
CA VAL A 12 -5.07 20.76 17.61
C VAL A 12 -5.09 20.73 16.10
N ILE A 13 -5.90 19.86 15.49
CA ILE A 13 -6.06 19.78 14.03
C ILE A 13 -6.53 21.12 13.45
N GLU A 14 -7.53 21.75 14.08
CA GLU A 14 -8.01 23.05 13.64
C GLU A 14 -6.93 24.14 13.72
N ALA A 15 -6.15 24.15 14.79
CA ALA A 15 -5.05 25.09 14.95
C ALA A 15 -3.95 24.88 13.90
N ASP A 16 -3.64 23.64 13.56
CA ASP A 16 -2.63 23.32 12.54
C ASP A 16 -3.10 23.74 11.14
N ILE A 17 -4.38 23.55 10.81
CA ILE A 17 -4.97 24.06 9.55
C ILE A 17 -4.90 25.59 9.51
N LYS A 18 -5.25 26.28 10.60
CA LYS A 18 -5.13 27.76 10.70
C LYS A 18 -3.67 28.23 10.50
N ARG A 19 -2.70 27.45 10.97
CA ARG A 19 -1.26 27.70 10.76
C ARG A 19 -0.77 27.30 9.36
N ARG A 20 -1.64 26.76 8.50
CA ARG A 20 -1.35 26.29 7.15
C ARG A 20 -0.29 25.17 7.10
N LEU A 21 -0.24 24.28 8.10
CA LEU A 21 0.63 23.12 8.06
C LEU A 21 0.10 22.07 7.07
N TYR A 22 -1.20 22.02 6.87
CA TYR A 22 -1.91 21.28 5.83
C TYR A 22 -3.27 21.94 5.57
N HIS A 23 -3.93 21.60 4.44
CA HIS A 23 -5.16 22.25 4.01
C HIS A 23 -6.40 21.76 4.73
N GLY A 24 -6.38 20.52 5.12
CA GLY A 24 -7.48 19.89 5.84
C GLY A 24 -7.18 18.46 6.27
N ALA A 25 -8.07 17.90 7.08
CA ALA A 25 -7.95 16.54 7.59
C ALA A 25 -9.32 15.89 7.79
N VAL A 26 -9.42 14.60 7.50
CA VAL A 26 -10.52 13.75 7.95
C VAL A 26 -9.97 12.81 9.04
N THR A 27 -10.59 12.85 10.20
CA THR A 27 -10.14 12.09 11.36
C THR A 27 -11.23 11.14 11.83
N ILE A 28 -10.90 9.88 12.05
CA ILE A 28 -11.76 8.86 12.64
C ILE A 28 -11.03 8.22 13.81
N VAL A 29 -11.65 8.21 14.97
CA VAL A 29 -11.16 7.46 16.14
C VAL A 29 -12.18 6.40 16.49
N ALA A 30 -11.77 5.14 16.49
CA ALA A 30 -12.61 4.01 16.82
C ALA A 30 -12.02 3.20 18.00
N ARG A 31 -12.90 2.56 18.76
CA ARG A 31 -12.53 1.63 19.84
C ARG A 31 -13.56 0.51 19.93
N HIS A 32 -13.10 -0.72 20.07
CA HIS A 32 -13.96 -1.91 20.13
C HIS A 32 -15.01 -1.96 19.01
N GLY A 33 -14.60 -1.65 17.76
CA GLY A 33 -15.48 -1.67 16.60
C GLY A 33 -16.50 -0.52 16.50
N ARG A 34 -16.43 0.47 17.42
CA ARG A 34 -17.34 1.64 17.42
C ARG A 34 -16.58 2.91 17.15
N ILE A 35 -17.10 3.73 16.23
CA ILE A 35 -16.58 5.08 15.98
C ILE A 35 -16.95 5.94 17.20
N ALA A 36 -15.94 6.50 17.84
CA ALA A 36 -16.09 7.37 19.00
C ALA A 36 -15.92 8.85 18.66
N PHE A 37 -15.27 9.14 17.53
CA PHE A 37 -15.06 10.50 17.04
C PHE A 37 -14.87 10.46 15.52
N GLN A 38 -15.50 11.40 14.83
CA GLN A 38 -15.28 11.63 13.40
C GLN A 38 -15.37 13.12 13.15
N ALA A 39 -14.42 13.65 12.38
CA ALA A 39 -14.42 15.06 11.96
C ALA A 39 -13.78 15.20 10.58
N ALA A 40 -14.34 16.09 9.79
CA ALA A 40 -13.75 16.62 8.57
C ALA A 40 -13.51 18.12 8.75
N LEU A 41 -12.28 18.58 8.63
CA LEU A 41 -11.86 19.94 8.91
C LEU A 41 -11.05 20.48 7.73
N GLY A 42 -11.28 21.76 7.38
CA GLY A 42 -10.56 22.44 6.30
C GLY A 42 -11.03 22.04 4.91
N SER A 43 -10.12 22.08 3.95
CA SER A 43 -10.40 21.93 2.51
C SER A 43 -9.58 20.80 1.87
N ALA A 44 -10.10 20.30 0.76
CA ALA A 44 -9.43 19.29 -0.06
C ALA A 44 -8.36 19.91 -0.99
N ASP A 45 -8.32 21.22 -1.11
CA ASP A 45 -7.40 21.97 -1.97
C ASP A 45 -6.75 23.15 -1.25
N GLU A 46 -5.62 23.59 -1.79
CA GLU A 46 -4.84 24.73 -1.28
C GLU A 46 -5.61 26.05 -1.36
N GLN A 47 -6.45 26.21 -2.37
CA GLN A 47 -7.26 27.42 -2.61
C GLN A 47 -8.46 27.49 -1.66
N GLN A 48 -8.70 26.48 -0.85
CA GLN A 48 -9.80 26.37 0.11
C GLN A 48 -11.20 26.48 -0.55
N THR A 49 -11.32 26.00 -1.78
CA THR A 49 -12.57 26.06 -2.56
C THR A 49 -13.48 24.86 -2.34
N ARG A 50 -12.94 23.73 -1.90
CA ARG A 50 -13.67 22.48 -1.69
C ARG A 50 -13.57 22.01 -0.23
N PRO A 51 -14.61 22.26 0.61
CA PRO A 51 -14.63 21.76 1.97
C PRO A 51 -14.47 20.22 2.02
N LEU A 52 -13.66 19.72 2.95
CA LEU A 52 -13.58 18.30 3.20
C LEU A 52 -14.88 17.76 3.79
N GLN A 53 -15.24 16.56 3.36
CA GLN A 53 -16.35 15.79 3.89
C GLN A 53 -15.83 14.49 4.53
N PRO A 54 -16.61 13.84 5.42
CA PRO A 54 -16.20 12.58 6.03
C PRO A 54 -15.89 11.44 5.02
N ASP A 55 -16.47 11.51 3.84
CA ASP A 55 -16.34 10.58 2.72
C ASP A 55 -15.38 11.05 1.62
N SER A 56 -14.66 12.15 1.84
CA SER A 56 -13.66 12.63 0.89
C SER A 56 -12.59 11.58 0.60
N VAL A 57 -12.23 11.46 -0.68
CA VAL A 57 -11.27 10.47 -1.16
C VAL A 57 -9.85 11.04 -1.11
N PHE A 58 -8.91 10.24 -0.61
CA PHE A 58 -7.50 10.60 -0.46
C PHE A 58 -6.59 9.66 -1.24
N SER A 59 -5.49 10.19 -1.75
CA SER A 59 -4.36 9.38 -2.18
C SER A 59 -3.61 8.89 -0.94
N ILE A 60 -3.67 7.59 -0.67
CA ILE A 60 -3.18 7.01 0.60
C ILE A 60 -1.72 6.53 0.55
N PHE A 61 -1.05 6.69 -0.61
CA PHE A 61 0.36 6.33 -0.78
C PHE A 61 0.72 4.98 -0.14
N SER A 62 1.68 4.96 0.78
CA SER A 62 2.21 3.74 1.39
C SER A 62 1.25 3.00 2.33
N VAL A 63 0.13 3.59 2.71
CA VAL A 63 -0.94 2.85 3.39
C VAL A 63 -1.47 1.70 2.50
N THR A 64 -1.39 1.86 1.17
CA THR A 64 -1.66 0.81 0.18
C THR A 64 -0.92 -0.50 0.45
N LYS A 65 0.28 -0.45 1.06
CA LYS A 65 1.05 -1.65 1.41
C LYS A 65 0.32 -2.59 2.37
N ALA A 66 -0.48 -2.03 3.27
CA ALA A 66 -1.31 -2.82 4.16
C ALA A 66 -2.32 -3.67 3.37
N LEU A 67 -2.93 -3.10 2.31
CA LEU A 67 -3.88 -3.82 1.46
C LEU A 67 -3.21 -5.00 0.75
N THR A 68 -2.02 -4.77 0.16
CA THR A 68 -1.24 -5.82 -0.50
C THR A 68 -0.82 -6.92 0.49
N ASN A 69 -0.36 -6.53 1.68
CA ASN A 69 0.07 -7.49 2.69
C ASN A 69 -1.09 -8.35 3.21
N VAL A 70 -2.28 -7.77 3.43
CA VAL A 70 -3.48 -8.54 3.81
C VAL A 70 -3.84 -9.56 2.74
N LEU A 71 -3.82 -9.18 1.47
CA LEU A 71 -4.09 -10.11 0.36
C LEU A 71 -3.02 -11.20 0.24
N THR A 72 -1.75 -10.87 0.49
CA THR A 72 -0.67 -11.86 0.51
C THR A 72 -0.87 -12.87 1.65
N LEU A 73 -1.20 -12.41 2.85
CA LEU A 73 -1.48 -13.29 3.99
C LEU A 73 -2.74 -14.13 3.76
N ARG A 74 -3.76 -13.57 3.10
CA ARG A 74 -4.94 -14.33 2.69
C ARG A 74 -4.60 -15.42 1.68
N ALA A 75 -3.73 -15.16 0.72
CA ALA A 75 -3.26 -16.18 -0.23
C ALA A 75 -2.47 -17.30 0.49
N VAL A 76 -1.72 -16.96 1.55
CA VAL A 76 -1.06 -17.96 2.43
C VAL A 76 -2.12 -18.77 3.19
N GLU A 77 -3.12 -18.15 3.79
CA GLU A 77 -4.22 -18.82 4.48
C GLU A 77 -4.96 -19.82 3.56
N LEU A 78 -5.13 -19.46 2.30
CA LEU A 78 -5.76 -20.30 1.28
C LEU A 78 -4.83 -21.39 0.71
N GLY A 79 -3.57 -21.49 1.17
CA GLY A 79 -2.60 -22.46 0.71
C GLY A 79 -2.10 -22.24 -0.72
N GLN A 80 -2.31 -21.06 -1.30
CA GLN A 80 -1.88 -20.72 -2.66
C GLN A 80 -0.37 -20.44 -2.74
N ILE A 81 0.19 -19.90 -1.67
CA ILE A 81 1.61 -19.56 -1.50
C ILE A 81 2.01 -19.77 -0.03
N ALA A 82 3.30 -19.74 0.25
CA ALA A 82 3.83 -19.77 1.63
C ALA A 82 4.74 -18.56 1.86
N LEU A 83 4.88 -18.12 3.10
CA LEU A 83 5.81 -17.03 3.44
C LEU A 83 7.26 -17.39 3.12
N THR A 84 7.59 -18.68 3.10
CA THR A 84 8.90 -19.23 2.72
C THR A 84 9.10 -19.39 1.21
N THR A 85 8.03 -19.25 0.39
CA THR A 85 8.15 -19.31 -1.07
C THR A 85 9.10 -18.23 -1.54
N ARG A 86 10.09 -18.61 -2.36
CA ARG A 86 11.04 -17.66 -2.95
C ARG A 86 10.39 -16.93 -4.12
N VAL A 87 10.72 -15.65 -4.25
CA VAL A 87 10.19 -14.81 -5.35
C VAL A 87 10.48 -15.44 -6.71
N VAL A 88 11.66 -15.98 -6.91
CA VAL A 88 12.11 -16.60 -8.18
C VAL A 88 11.33 -17.86 -8.56
N GLU A 89 10.66 -18.52 -7.63
CA GLU A 89 9.80 -19.67 -7.92
C GLU A 89 8.52 -19.25 -8.68
N ILE A 90 8.09 -18.00 -8.52
CA ILE A 90 6.88 -17.46 -9.14
C ILE A 90 7.24 -16.44 -10.24
N ILE A 91 8.32 -15.69 -10.04
CA ILE A 91 8.84 -14.70 -10.97
C ILE A 91 10.29 -15.10 -11.35
N PRO A 92 10.49 -16.09 -12.27
CA PRO A 92 11.83 -16.57 -12.63
C PRO A 92 12.73 -15.47 -13.19
N GLU A 93 12.14 -14.44 -13.81
CA GLU A 93 12.86 -13.29 -14.38
C GLU A 93 13.55 -12.44 -13.30
N PHE A 94 13.14 -12.58 -12.04
CA PHE A 94 13.73 -11.91 -10.89
C PHE A 94 15.02 -12.59 -10.40
N SER A 95 15.49 -13.64 -11.06
CA SER A 95 16.68 -14.40 -10.70
C SER A 95 17.98 -13.58 -10.70
N GLY A 96 19.01 -14.13 -10.06
CA GLY A 96 20.38 -13.64 -10.07
C GLY A 96 20.88 -13.11 -8.72
N GLY A 97 22.05 -13.62 -8.30
CA GLY A 97 22.73 -13.22 -7.08
C GLY A 97 21.90 -13.43 -5.80
N LEU A 98 21.91 -12.45 -4.92
CA LEU A 98 21.20 -12.53 -3.64
C LEU A 98 19.65 -12.60 -3.79
N ARG A 99 19.11 -12.21 -4.93
CA ARG A 99 17.67 -12.28 -5.21
C ARG A 99 17.11 -13.70 -5.17
N GLU A 100 17.95 -14.71 -5.48
CA GLU A 100 17.59 -16.14 -5.40
C GLU A 100 17.06 -16.56 -4.02
N ARG A 101 17.45 -15.86 -2.97
CA ARG A 101 17.14 -16.17 -1.58
C ARG A 101 15.98 -15.36 -1.02
N ILE A 102 15.46 -14.39 -1.77
CA ILE A 102 14.38 -13.52 -1.30
C ILE A 102 13.07 -14.32 -1.27
N THR A 103 12.42 -14.34 -0.10
CA THR A 103 11.11 -14.96 0.11
C THR A 103 10.02 -13.92 0.27
N LEU A 104 8.75 -14.34 0.26
CA LEU A 104 7.61 -13.49 0.55
C LEU A 104 7.72 -12.84 1.94
N PHE A 105 8.22 -13.60 2.94
CA PHE A 105 8.49 -13.06 4.27
C PHE A 105 9.42 -11.84 4.22
N HIS A 106 10.51 -11.93 3.47
CA HIS A 106 11.45 -10.83 3.32
C HIS A 106 10.83 -9.60 2.66
N LEU A 107 9.92 -9.79 1.69
CA LEU A 107 9.20 -8.67 1.06
C LEU A 107 8.26 -7.96 2.03
N ILE A 108 7.43 -8.72 2.76
CA ILE A 108 6.43 -8.18 3.70
C ILE A 108 7.12 -7.43 4.86
N THR A 109 8.23 -7.96 5.36
CA THR A 109 8.95 -7.40 6.52
C THR A 109 9.99 -6.35 6.17
N HIS A 110 10.13 -6.02 4.88
CA HIS A 110 11.18 -5.12 4.39
C HIS A 110 12.62 -5.56 4.75
N THR A 111 12.85 -6.88 4.78
CA THR A 111 14.17 -7.49 5.01
C THR A 111 14.74 -8.13 3.74
N SER A 112 14.29 -7.73 2.57
CA SER A 112 14.67 -8.32 1.28
C SER A 112 16.09 -7.95 0.82
N GLY A 113 16.72 -6.93 1.41
CA GLY A 113 17.99 -6.37 0.95
C GLY A 113 17.88 -5.59 -0.37
N LEU A 114 16.65 -5.37 -0.88
CA LEU A 114 16.45 -4.53 -2.06
C LEU A 114 16.62 -3.06 -1.71
N PRO A 115 17.24 -2.27 -2.60
CA PRO A 115 17.55 -0.87 -2.34
C PRO A 115 16.30 0.00 -2.25
N MET A 116 16.44 1.15 -1.57
CA MET A 116 15.41 2.18 -1.54
C MET A 116 15.37 2.92 -2.88
N VAL A 117 14.51 2.47 -3.80
CA VAL A 117 14.28 3.12 -5.09
C VAL A 117 12.82 3.51 -5.22
N TRP A 118 12.56 4.74 -5.66
CA TRP A 118 11.21 5.24 -5.92
C TRP A 118 10.69 4.78 -7.28
N THR A 119 11.60 4.67 -8.26
CA THR A 119 11.31 4.12 -9.58
C THR A 119 12.47 3.19 -9.98
N PRO A 120 12.20 2.02 -10.59
CA PRO A 120 13.25 1.09 -11.03
C PRO A 120 14.15 1.66 -12.11
N LYS A 121 13.63 2.59 -12.90
CA LYS A 121 14.32 3.29 -13.97
C LYS A 121 13.92 4.77 -13.95
N GLN A 122 14.88 5.66 -14.12
CA GLN A 122 14.62 7.10 -14.18
C GLN A 122 13.64 7.45 -15.32
N GLY A 123 12.69 8.35 -15.05
CA GLY A 123 11.67 8.78 -16.01
C GLY A 123 10.57 7.77 -16.32
N MET A 124 10.51 6.65 -15.59
CA MET A 124 9.49 5.64 -15.76
C MET A 124 8.19 6.03 -15.02
N TYR A 125 7.04 5.85 -15.69
CA TYR A 125 5.75 5.91 -15.04
C TYR A 125 5.50 4.63 -14.22
N ILE A 126 4.77 4.75 -13.11
CA ILE A 126 4.48 3.64 -12.18
C ILE A 126 2.98 3.27 -12.19
N ASP A 127 2.37 3.30 -13.36
CA ASP A 127 0.95 3.03 -13.57
C ASP A 127 0.66 1.63 -14.13
N ARG A 128 1.69 0.93 -14.65
CA ARG A 128 1.60 -0.40 -15.26
C ARG A 128 2.49 -1.41 -14.53
N LEU A 129 1.85 -2.37 -13.86
CA LEU A 129 2.56 -3.37 -13.05
C LEU A 129 3.54 -4.21 -13.87
N ASP A 130 3.15 -4.63 -15.07
CA ASP A 130 4.00 -5.43 -15.97
C ASP A 130 5.31 -4.71 -16.32
N GLU A 131 5.25 -3.42 -16.65
CA GLU A 131 6.43 -2.60 -16.94
C GLU A 131 7.29 -2.39 -15.69
N ILE A 132 6.65 -2.17 -14.54
CA ILE A 132 7.35 -2.03 -13.25
C ILE A 132 8.12 -3.32 -12.93
N ILE A 133 7.50 -4.49 -13.08
CA ILE A 133 8.13 -5.78 -12.81
C ILE A 133 9.29 -6.03 -13.77
N ALA A 134 9.12 -5.80 -15.07
CA ALA A 134 10.19 -5.92 -16.05
C ALA A 134 11.39 -5.03 -15.69
N ALA A 135 11.13 -3.79 -15.27
CA ALA A 135 12.17 -2.86 -14.85
C ALA A 135 12.85 -3.27 -13.53
N ILE A 136 12.07 -3.77 -12.54
CA ILE A 136 12.63 -4.30 -11.28
C ILE A 136 13.56 -5.49 -11.59
N CYS A 137 13.11 -6.45 -12.37
CA CYS A 137 13.91 -7.61 -12.74
C CYS A 137 15.23 -7.23 -13.44
N LYS A 138 15.20 -6.18 -14.25
CA LYS A 138 16.36 -5.73 -15.02
C LYS A 138 17.33 -4.85 -14.23
N TYR A 139 16.84 -3.93 -13.41
CA TYR A 139 17.64 -2.83 -12.84
C TYR A 139 17.77 -2.85 -11.31
N VAL A 140 16.93 -3.58 -10.58
CA VAL A 140 16.93 -3.57 -9.12
C VAL A 140 17.61 -4.83 -8.61
N HIS A 141 18.82 -4.69 -8.09
CA HIS A 141 19.62 -5.78 -7.52
C HIS A 141 19.64 -5.69 -6.00
N SER A 142 19.67 -6.83 -5.31
CA SER A 142 19.84 -6.87 -3.87
C SER A 142 21.25 -6.40 -3.49
N ALA A 143 21.32 -5.43 -2.58
CA ALA A 143 22.59 -4.87 -2.10
C ALA A 143 23.11 -5.63 -0.86
N GLU A 144 22.22 -6.31 -0.15
CA GLU A 144 22.51 -7.00 1.11
C GLU A 144 21.81 -8.36 1.14
N PRO A 145 22.33 -9.34 1.90
CA PRO A 145 21.66 -10.63 2.08
C PRO A 145 20.24 -10.45 2.68
N PRO A 146 19.26 -11.20 2.18
CA PRO A 146 17.92 -11.16 2.76
C PRO A 146 17.92 -11.64 4.22
N GLY A 147 17.17 -10.95 5.06
CA GLY A 147 16.99 -11.26 6.48
C GLY A 147 17.96 -10.53 7.42
N GLU A 148 19.02 -9.92 6.94
CA GLU A 148 20.04 -9.30 7.80
C GLU A 148 19.62 -7.91 8.32
N ARG A 149 18.93 -7.12 7.47
CA ARG A 149 18.54 -5.76 7.85
C ARG A 149 17.13 -5.42 7.39
N CYS A 150 16.39 -4.69 8.23
CA CYS A 150 15.14 -4.07 7.83
C CYS A 150 15.45 -2.73 7.14
N ALA A 151 15.11 -2.65 5.84
CA ALA A 151 15.29 -1.44 5.03
C ALA A 151 14.05 -1.22 4.16
N TYR A 152 13.41 -0.06 4.34
CA TYR A 152 12.18 0.25 3.64
C TYR A 152 12.38 0.31 2.12
N SER A 153 11.65 -0.52 1.38
CA SER A 153 11.57 -0.47 -0.07
C SER A 153 10.26 0.23 -0.48
N PRO A 154 10.32 1.44 -1.06
CA PRO A 154 9.11 2.21 -1.41
C PRO A 154 8.22 1.51 -2.42
N LEU A 155 8.79 0.86 -3.43
CA LEU A 155 8.08 0.27 -4.56
C LEU A 155 8.35 -1.23 -4.73
N ALA A 156 9.61 -1.66 -4.81
CA ALA A 156 9.97 -2.99 -5.34
C ALA A 156 9.30 -4.14 -4.58
N ASN A 157 9.35 -4.15 -3.24
CA ASN A 157 8.75 -5.21 -2.45
C ASN A 157 7.25 -5.38 -2.75
N GLN A 158 6.51 -4.27 -2.81
CA GLN A 158 5.06 -4.32 -2.99
C GLN A 158 4.67 -4.63 -4.43
N ALA A 159 5.43 -4.16 -5.41
CA ALA A 159 5.22 -4.52 -6.81
C ALA A 159 5.42 -6.03 -7.02
N LEU A 160 6.49 -6.61 -6.44
CA LEU A 160 6.71 -8.05 -6.50
C LEU A 160 5.59 -8.84 -5.81
N LEU A 161 5.11 -8.41 -4.64
CA LEU A 161 3.96 -9.05 -3.98
C LEU A 161 2.69 -8.96 -4.83
N GLY A 162 2.42 -7.79 -5.43
CA GLY A 162 1.27 -7.60 -6.35
C GLY A 162 1.35 -8.51 -7.57
N GLU A 163 2.55 -8.69 -8.14
CA GLU A 163 2.77 -9.60 -9.27
C GLU A 163 2.63 -11.08 -8.86
N ILE A 164 3.13 -11.45 -7.69
CA ILE A 164 2.96 -12.80 -7.15
C ILE A 164 1.48 -13.11 -6.99
N LEU A 165 0.70 -12.22 -6.37
CA LEU A 165 -0.75 -12.38 -6.25
C LEU A 165 -1.42 -12.56 -7.62
N ARG A 166 -1.03 -11.77 -8.62
CA ARG A 166 -1.57 -11.88 -9.97
C ARG A 166 -1.23 -13.20 -10.64
N ARG A 167 0.02 -13.69 -10.51
CA ARG A 167 0.47 -14.95 -11.12
C ARG A 167 -0.13 -16.18 -10.47
N THR A 168 -0.35 -16.14 -9.17
CA THR A 168 -0.89 -17.25 -8.39
C THR A 168 -2.41 -17.24 -8.28
N ASP A 169 -3.07 -16.18 -8.74
CA ASP A 169 -4.53 -16.11 -8.73
C ASP A 169 -5.15 -17.19 -9.62
N PRO A 170 -5.97 -18.12 -9.08
CA PRO A 170 -6.58 -19.18 -9.86
C PRO A 170 -7.55 -18.67 -10.92
N LYS A 171 -8.10 -17.46 -10.75
CA LYS A 171 -9.01 -16.81 -11.71
C LYS A 171 -8.29 -15.98 -12.76
N LYS A 172 -6.94 -15.86 -12.70
CA LYS A 172 -6.13 -15.07 -13.64
C LYS A 172 -6.53 -13.60 -13.76
N ARG A 173 -6.99 -13.01 -12.67
CA ARG A 173 -7.40 -11.60 -12.60
C ARG A 173 -6.20 -10.64 -12.59
N SER A 174 -6.46 -9.38 -12.95
CA SER A 174 -5.51 -8.31 -12.71
C SER A 174 -5.34 -8.04 -11.21
N TYR A 175 -4.20 -7.47 -10.79
CA TYR A 175 -3.99 -7.08 -9.40
C TYR A 175 -5.08 -6.13 -8.88
N ARG A 176 -5.53 -5.18 -9.72
CA ARG A 176 -6.64 -4.27 -9.41
C ARG A 176 -7.94 -5.02 -9.11
N ALA A 177 -8.27 -6.03 -9.93
CA ALA A 177 -9.47 -6.85 -9.73
C ALA A 177 -9.36 -7.69 -8.45
N ILE A 178 -8.19 -8.25 -8.14
CA ILE A 178 -7.95 -8.98 -6.89
C ILE A 178 -8.19 -8.07 -5.67
N VAL A 179 -7.60 -6.86 -5.66
CA VAL A 179 -7.82 -5.90 -4.56
C VAL A 179 -9.29 -5.56 -4.42
N HIS A 180 -9.97 -5.29 -5.54
CA HIS A 180 -11.38 -4.93 -5.50
C HIS A 180 -12.27 -6.07 -5.00
N GLU A 181 -12.16 -7.26 -5.60
CA GLU A 181 -13.06 -8.37 -5.35
C GLU A 181 -12.79 -9.09 -4.01
N ASP A 182 -11.51 -9.25 -3.65
CA ASP A 182 -11.12 -10.06 -2.51
C ASP A 182 -10.90 -9.25 -1.22
N LEU A 183 -10.81 -7.91 -1.33
CA LEU A 183 -10.62 -7.03 -0.17
C LEU A 183 -11.68 -5.94 -0.10
N CYS A 184 -11.75 -5.05 -1.10
CA CYS A 184 -12.61 -3.87 -1.01
C CYS A 184 -14.10 -4.24 -0.95
N LYS A 185 -14.56 -5.10 -1.85
CA LYS A 185 -15.96 -5.52 -1.93
C LYS A 185 -16.46 -6.23 -0.66
N PRO A 186 -15.76 -7.25 -0.11
CA PRO A 186 -16.21 -7.92 1.12
C PRO A 186 -16.24 -7.00 2.35
N LEU A 187 -15.38 -5.98 2.38
CA LEU A 187 -15.30 -5.02 3.49
C LEU A 187 -16.15 -3.76 3.27
N GLY A 188 -16.94 -3.68 2.19
CA GLY A 188 -17.76 -2.51 1.88
C GLY A 188 -16.95 -1.23 1.59
N MET A 189 -15.70 -1.36 1.16
CA MET A 189 -14.79 -0.23 0.86
C MET A 189 -15.07 0.31 -0.55
N THR A 190 -16.24 0.91 -0.75
CA THR A 190 -16.77 1.30 -2.06
C THR A 190 -15.98 2.43 -2.74
N SER A 191 -15.32 3.28 -1.95
CA SER A 191 -14.52 4.42 -2.43
C SER A 191 -13.01 4.13 -2.49
N THR A 192 -12.59 2.85 -2.30
CA THR A 192 -11.18 2.46 -2.33
C THR A 192 -10.84 1.75 -3.63
N ALA A 193 -9.75 2.16 -4.27
CA ALA A 193 -9.26 1.52 -5.49
C ALA A 193 -7.74 1.61 -5.62
N ILE A 194 -7.16 0.71 -6.42
CA ILE A 194 -5.79 0.83 -6.91
C ILE A 194 -5.82 1.57 -8.24
N GLY A 195 -5.09 2.70 -8.32
CA GLY A 195 -5.08 3.57 -9.49
C GLY A 195 -6.34 4.43 -9.61
N VAL A 196 -6.47 5.09 -10.75
CA VAL A 196 -7.57 6.03 -11.01
C VAL A 196 -8.89 5.27 -11.25
N ARG A 197 -9.94 5.77 -10.67
CA ARG A 197 -11.33 5.42 -10.96
C ARG A 197 -12.00 6.59 -11.69
N ALA A 198 -12.66 6.29 -12.80
CA ALA A 198 -13.33 7.31 -13.61
C ALA A 198 -14.62 7.86 -12.96
N ASP A 199 -15.13 7.16 -11.94
CA ASP A 199 -16.36 7.46 -11.22
C ASP A 199 -16.14 8.11 -9.83
N LEU A 200 -14.89 8.47 -9.50
CA LEU A 200 -14.50 9.15 -8.25
C LEU A 200 -13.79 10.52 -8.51
#